data_d9b57a7ae5f1e7ab873f054e7d059b71
#
_entry.id   d9b57a7ae5f1e7ab873f054e7d059b71
#
_cell.length_a   1.000
_cell.length_b   1.000
_cell.length_c   1.000
_cell.angle_alpha   90.00
_cell.angle_beta   90.00
_cell.angle_gamma   90.00
#
_symmetry.space_group_name_H-M   'P 1'
#
loop_
_entity.id
_entity.type
_entity.pdbx_description
1 polymer ?
#
loop_
_entity_poly.entity_id
_entity_poly.type
_entity_poly.pdbx_seq_one_letter_code
_entity_poly.pdbx_strand_id
1 'polypeptide(L)'
;MKLRIGIPKGSLQEATLQLFARAGLPAYTNGRSYCGTTADPEIDCMLIRAQEMARYVEHGAIDAGLTGLDWVIESGLKVVTVSDLTYAKRSRGKVRWVLAVPEDSPATRAEDLAGCIVATELVKVTRDYFQNKNVNVRVEFSWGATEVKPPMLADAIVEVTETGSSLKANRLRILETVLESNTQLIANICSYADREKRRKIDNLALMLQGAMEAQDRVGLMPNVRKDDLAAVLSVLPALQKPTISRLSDQDWLAVNTVIDESAAWDVIPRLKQSRAEGIVEYPLNKVVLSIASLHAVRRQGW
;
A
#
# COMPACT_ATOMS: atom_id res chain seq x y z
N MET A 1 -12.47 8.10 25.22
CA MET A 1 -13.24 7.57 24.08
C MET A 1 -12.32 6.60 23.33
N LYS A 2 -12.75 5.36 23.06
CA LYS A 2 -11.92 4.40 22.33
C LYS A 2 -12.23 4.42 20.84
N LEU A 3 -11.18 4.45 20.01
CA LEU A 3 -11.24 4.29 18.57
C LEU A 3 -11.05 2.81 18.21
N ARG A 4 -11.93 2.24 17.39
CA ARG A 4 -11.86 0.84 16.96
C ARG A 4 -11.35 0.76 15.52
N ILE A 5 -10.22 0.09 15.31
CA ILE A 5 -9.54 -0.02 14.02
C ILE A 5 -9.59 -1.46 13.51
N GLY A 6 -10.05 -1.65 12.27
CA GLY A 6 -9.99 -2.92 11.56
C GLY A 6 -8.61 -3.11 10.89
N ILE A 7 -7.96 -4.24 11.20
CA ILE A 7 -6.72 -4.68 10.55
C ILE A 7 -7.05 -5.86 9.63
N PRO A 8 -6.62 -5.87 8.37
CA PRO A 8 -6.96 -6.94 7.44
C PRO A 8 -6.35 -8.27 7.88
N LYS A 9 -7.21 -9.30 8.02
CA LYS A 9 -6.78 -10.68 8.25
C LYS A 9 -6.52 -11.38 6.91
N GLY A 10 -5.47 -12.15 6.85
CA GLY A 10 -5.09 -12.93 5.66
C GLY A 10 -3.77 -12.46 5.07
N SER A 11 -3.68 -12.37 3.75
CA SER A 11 -2.42 -12.09 3.03
C SER A 11 -1.75 -10.76 3.40
N LEU A 12 -2.53 -9.74 3.74
CA LEU A 12 -2.04 -8.42 4.13
C LEU A 12 -1.77 -8.27 5.64
N GLN A 13 -2.14 -9.25 6.47
CA GLN A 13 -2.07 -9.11 7.94
C GLN A 13 -0.67 -8.78 8.42
N GLU A 14 0.32 -9.58 8.03
CA GLU A 14 1.70 -9.41 8.48
C GLU A 14 2.28 -8.06 8.05
N ALA A 15 2.14 -7.72 6.76
CA ALA A 15 2.62 -6.45 6.23
C ALA A 15 1.96 -5.25 6.93
N THR A 16 0.67 -5.35 7.26
CA THR A 16 -0.06 -4.31 7.99
C THR A 16 0.45 -4.17 9.43
N LEU A 17 0.64 -5.29 10.15
CA LEU A 17 1.16 -5.26 11.52
C LEU A 17 2.58 -4.66 11.58
N GLN A 18 3.43 -5.00 10.63
CA GLN A 18 4.77 -4.40 10.50
C GLN A 18 4.69 -2.90 10.21
N LEU A 19 3.78 -2.48 9.33
CA LEU A 19 3.55 -1.06 9.04
C LEU A 19 3.09 -0.29 10.29
N PHE A 20 2.16 -0.86 11.06
CA PHE A 20 1.72 -0.28 12.35
C PHE A 20 2.86 -0.17 13.36
N ALA A 21 3.70 -1.18 13.47
CA ALA A 21 4.88 -1.15 14.36
C ALA A 21 5.87 -0.04 13.96
N ARG A 22 6.19 0.07 12.66
CA ARG A 22 7.04 1.15 12.12
C ARG A 22 6.40 2.53 12.29
N ALA A 23 5.09 2.62 12.18
CA ALA A 23 4.35 3.86 12.45
C ALA A 23 4.39 4.28 13.94
N GLY A 24 4.88 3.40 14.84
CA GLY A 24 4.96 3.65 16.28
C GLY A 24 3.67 3.28 17.02
N LEU A 25 2.79 2.52 16.41
CA LEU A 25 1.56 2.00 16.99
C LEU A 25 1.49 0.47 16.84
N PRO A 26 2.42 -0.30 17.45
CA PRO A 26 2.38 -1.75 17.35
C PRO A 26 1.04 -2.29 17.86
N ALA A 27 0.46 -3.20 17.06
CA ALA A 27 -0.77 -3.88 17.40
C ALA A 27 -0.47 -5.30 17.90
N TYR A 28 -1.04 -5.65 19.04
CA TYR A 28 -0.83 -6.92 19.72
C TYR A 28 -2.09 -7.76 19.63
N THR A 29 -2.02 -8.86 18.89
CA THR A 29 -3.12 -9.82 18.77
C THR A 29 -2.71 -11.15 19.38
N ASN A 30 -3.52 -11.67 20.30
CA ASN A 30 -3.32 -13.05 20.76
C ASN A 30 -3.70 -13.99 19.62
N GLY A 31 -2.85 -14.94 19.26
CA GLY A 31 -3.02 -15.83 18.11
C GLY A 31 -4.36 -16.57 17.99
N ARG A 32 -5.17 -16.59 19.05
CA ARG A 32 -6.53 -17.15 19.10
C ARG A 32 -7.62 -16.08 19.15
N SER A 33 -7.30 -14.82 19.43
CA SER A 33 -8.26 -13.71 19.52
C SER A 33 -8.21 -12.87 18.25
N TYR A 34 -9.36 -12.51 17.73
CA TYR A 34 -9.50 -11.55 16.65
C TYR A 34 -9.48 -10.09 17.15
N CYS A 35 -9.64 -9.90 18.47
CA CYS A 35 -9.49 -8.60 19.11
C CYS A 35 -8.08 -8.44 19.64
N GLY A 36 -7.53 -7.25 19.51
CA GLY A 36 -6.21 -6.89 19.98
C GLY A 36 -6.18 -5.49 20.54
N THR A 37 -5.07 -5.15 21.15
CA THR A 37 -4.76 -3.83 21.69
C THR A 37 -3.62 -3.21 20.90
N THR A 38 -3.48 -1.90 21.00
CA THR A 38 -2.33 -1.19 20.45
C THR A 38 -1.52 -0.56 21.58
N ALA A 39 -0.38 0.05 21.23
CA ALA A 39 0.41 0.83 22.19
C ALA A 39 -0.34 2.08 22.71
N ASP A 40 -1.37 2.56 21.98
CA ASP A 40 -2.27 3.62 22.45
C ASP A 40 -3.48 2.97 23.15
N PRO A 41 -3.69 3.18 24.48
CA PRO A 41 -4.80 2.59 25.23
C PRO A 41 -6.18 3.06 24.77
N GLU A 42 -6.24 4.13 23.98
CA GLU A 42 -7.48 4.64 23.39
C GLU A 42 -7.78 4.07 22.00
N ILE A 43 -6.94 3.16 21.49
CA ILE A 43 -7.12 2.49 20.18
C ILE A 43 -7.17 0.98 20.39
N ASP A 44 -8.34 0.40 20.17
CA ASP A 44 -8.51 -1.05 20.07
C ASP A 44 -8.41 -1.48 18.60
N CYS A 45 -7.90 -2.67 18.35
CA CYS A 45 -7.84 -3.24 16.99
C CYS A 45 -8.59 -4.57 16.89
N MET A 46 -9.07 -4.87 15.68
CA MET A 46 -9.76 -6.11 15.37
C MET A 46 -9.29 -6.66 14.02
N LEU A 47 -8.99 -7.97 13.98
CA LEU A 47 -8.65 -8.66 12.74
C LEU A 47 -9.93 -9.00 11.98
N ILE A 48 -10.10 -8.44 10.79
CA ILE A 48 -11.28 -8.60 9.94
C ILE A 48 -10.80 -8.94 8.52
N ARG A 49 -11.50 -9.82 7.80
CA ARG A 49 -11.19 -10.07 6.39
C ARG A 49 -11.35 -8.80 5.58
N ALA A 50 -10.42 -8.55 4.64
CA ALA A 50 -10.45 -7.36 3.79
C ALA A 50 -11.78 -7.23 3.04
N GLN A 51 -12.35 -8.35 2.59
CA GLN A 51 -13.65 -8.43 1.90
C GLN A 51 -14.83 -7.90 2.72
N GLU A 52 -14.74 -7.98 4.05
CA GLU A 52 -15.83 -7.59 4.96
C GLU A 52 -15.61 -6.22 5.59
N MET A 53 -14.40 -5.67 5.46
CA MET A 53 -13.97 -4.45 6.17
C MET A 53 -14.90 -3.27 5.92
N ALA A 54 -15.22 -2.98 4.65
CA ALA A 54 -16.07 -1.85 4.28
C ALA A 54 -17.45 -1.94 4.93
N ARG A 55 -18.02 -3.15 5.07
CA ARG A 55 -19.33 -3.39 5.73
C ARG A 55 -19.28 -3.01 7.20
N TYR A 56 -18.29 -3.48 7.95
CA TYR A 56 -18.20 -3.21 9.38
C TYR A 56 -17.84 -1.75 9.68
N VAL A 57 -17.11 -1.10 8.76
CA VAL A 57 -16.86 0.34 8.82
C VAL A 57 -18.16 1.11 8.56
N GLU A 58 -18.91 0.81 7.51
CA GLU A 58 -20.16 1.51 7.19
C GLU A 58 -21.20 1.38 8.33
N HIS A 59 -21.35 0.18 8.88
CA HIS A 59 -22.26 -0.07 10.00
C HIS A 59 -21.81 0.56 11.32
N GLY A 60 -20.61 1.14 11.41
CA GLY A 60 -20.06 1.72 12.63
C GLY A 60 -19.67 0.70 13.70
N ALA A 61 -19.58 -0.60 13.36
CA ALA A 61 -19.01 -1.61 14.25
C ALA A 61 -17.55 -1.34 14.55
N ILE A 62 -16.82 -0.81 13.56
CA ILE A 62 -15.47 -0.25 13.68
C ILE A 62 -15.47 1.18 13.12
N ASP A 63 -14.58 2.03 13.65
CA ASP A 63 -14.53 3.45 13.31
C ASP A 63 -13.74 3.71 12.03
N ALA A 64 -12.67 2.94 11.82
CA ALA A 64 -11.86 2.95 10.60
C ALA A 64 -11.20 1.59 10.39
N GLY A 65 -10.75 1.31 9.17
CA GLY A 65 -10.09 0.04 8.86
C GLY A 65 -9.29 0.09 7.57
N LEU A 66 -8.44 -0.90 7.37
CA LEU A 66 -7.63 -1.03 6.17
C LEU A 66 -8.19 -2.13 5.27
N THR A 67 -8.39 -1.81 4.00
CA THR A 67 -8.85 -2.77 2.99
C THR A 67 -8.39 -2.36 1.60
N GLY A 68 -8.55 -3.22 0.61
CA GLY A 68 -8.29 -2.88 -0.78
C GLY A 68 -9.38 -1.97 -1.36
N LEU A 69 -9.00 -1.08 -2.29
CA LEU A 69 -9.94 -0.28 -3.07
C LEU A 69 -10.93 -1.17 -3.83
N ASP A 70 -10.48 -2.31 -4.33
CA ASP A 70 -11.29 -3.35 -4.95
C ASP A 70 -12.49 -3.76 -4.09
N TRP A 71 -12.26 -4.04 -2.80
CA TRP A 71 -13.31 -4.44 -1.87
C TRP A 71 -14.25 -3.28 -1.51
N VAL A 72 -13.76 -2.05 -1.51
CA VAL A 72 -14.61 -0.86 -1.34
C VAL A 72 -15.57 -0.74 -2.53
N ILE A 73 -15.06 -0.86 -3.76
CA ILE A 73 -15.86 -0.77 -4.99
C ILE A 73 -16.82 -1.96 -5.10
N GLU A 74 -16.34 -3.18 -4.84
CA GLU A 74 -17.16 -4.40 -4.88
C GLU A 74 -18.34 -4.33 -3.91
N SER A 75 -18.09 -3.83 -2.69
CA SER A 75 -19.14 -3.70 -1.68
C SER A 75 -20.23 -2.68 -2.05
N GLY A 76 -19.88 -1.66 -2.82
CA GLY A 76 -20.78 -0.54 -3.15
C GLY A 76 -21.20 0.30 -1.94
N LEU A 77 -20.56 0.12 -0.79
CA LEU A 77 -20.92 0.74 0.49
C LEU A 77 -20.34 2.14 0.63
N LYS A 78 -20.97 2.98 1.47
CA LYS A 78 -20.57 4.37 1.67
C LYS A 78 -19.60 4.51 2.84
N VAL A 79 -18.34 4.73 2.53
CA VAL A 79 -17.28 4.98 3.51
C VAL A 79 -16.47 6.21 3.10
N VAL A 80 -15.74 6.81 4.05
CA VAL A 80 -14.79 7.89 3.75
C VAL A 80 -13.44 7.25 3.45
N THR A 81 -12.86 7.49 2.28
CA THR A 81 -11.45 7.20 2.01
C THR A 81 -10.60 8.27 2.67
N VAL A 82 -9.84 7.89 3.68
CA VAL A 82 -8.99 8.80 4.45
C VAL A 82 -7.61 8.92 3.80
N SER A 83 -7.04 7.79 3.40
CA SER A 83 -5.69 7.74 2.86
C SER A 83 -5.49 6.56 1.92
N ASP A 84 -4.76 6.82 0.85
CA ASP A 84 -4.17 5.84 -0.02
C ASP A 84 -2.88 5.29 0.62
N LEU A 85 -2.81 3.98 0.78
CA LEU A 85 -1.65 3.30 1.34
C LEU A 85 -1.14 2.28 0.33
N THR A 86 -0.24 2.73 -0.55
CA THR A 86 0.27 1.87 -1.62
C THR A 86 1.29 0.87 -1.07
N TYR A 87 0.82 -0.16 -0.41
CA TYR A 87 1.60 -1.34 -0.04
C TYR A 87 0.83 -2.62 -0.39
N ALA A 88 1.55 -3.63 -0.82
CA ALA A 88 1.04 -4.96 -1.12
C ALA A 88 1.86 -6.02 -0.38
N LYS A 89 1.50 -7.30 -0.54
CA LYS A 89 2.17 -8.42 0.12
C LYS A 89 3.66 -8.51 -0.21
N ARG A 90 4.07 -8.19 -1.44
CA ARG A 90 5.44 -8.35 -1.96
C ARG A 90 5.99 -7.13 -2.69
N SER A 91 5.17 -6.13 -2.97
CA SER A 91 5.57 -4.96 -3.75
C SER A 91 4.99 -3.67 -3.18
N ARG A 92 5.50 -2.54 -3.63
CA ARG A 92 4.91 -1.21 -3.39
C ARG A 92 3.97 -0.78 -4.50
N GLY A 93 3.70 -1.67 -5.47
CA GLY A 93 2.81 -1.39 -6.58
C GLY A 93 1.35 -1.60 -6.23
N LYS A 94 0.48 -1.03 -7.04
CA LYS A 94 -0.91 -1.43 -7.07
C LYS A 94 -1.01 -2.88 -7.53
N VAL A 95 -1.93 -3.62 -6.96
CA VAL A 95 -2.33 -4.92 -7.50
C VAL A 95 -3.30 -4.70 -8.66
N ARG A 96 -3.36 -5.63 -9.60
CA ARG A 96 -4.26 -5.58 -10.74
C ARG A 96 -5.23 -6.75 -10.68
N TRP A 97 -6.49 -6.45 -10.85
CA TRP A 97 -7.49 -7.44 -11.20
C TRP A 97 -7.52 -7.54 -12.73
N VAL A 98 -7.24 -8.72 -13.23
CA VAL A 98 -7.07 -8.94 -14.67
C VAL A 98 -8.05 -9.98 -15.19
N LEU A 99 -8.55 -9.75 -16.38
CA LEU A 99 -9.30 -10.74 -17.15
C LEU A 99 -8.29 -11.70 -17.79
N ALA A 100 -8.41 -12.99 -17.48
CA ALA A 100 -7.52 -14.02 -17.98
C ALA A 100 -8.30 -15.22 -18.53
N VAL A 101 -7.73 -15.85 -19.55
CA VAL A 101 -8.28 -17.00 -20.24
C VAL A 101 -7.21 -18.09 -20.36
N PRO A 102 -7.57 -19.37 -20.66
CA PRO A 102 -6.60 -20.40 -21.02
C PRO A 102 -5.66 -19.95 -22.15
N GLU A 103 -4.42 -20.40 -22.14
CA GLU A 103 -3.42 -20.05 -23.17
C GLU A 103 -3.88 -20.43 -24.59
N ASP A 104 -4.64 -21.53 -24.73
CA ASP A 104 -5.20 -22.04 -25.99
C ASP A 104 -6.57 -21.47 -26.35
N SER A 105 -7.14 -20.59 -25.53
CA SER A 105 -8.42 -19.93 -25.81
C SER A 105 -8.32 -19.07 -27.08
N PRO A 106 -9.32 -19.09 -27.98
CA PRO A 106 -9.36 -18.22 -29.16
C PRO A 106 -9.64 -16.75 -28.83
N ALA A 107 -10.15 -16.43 -27.62
CA ALA A 107 -10.52 -15.08 -27.24
C ALA A 107 -9.27 -14.18 -27.14
N THR A 108 -9.27 -13.03 -27.81
CA THR A 108 -8.16 -12.05 -27.80
C THR A 108 -8.50 -10.75 -27.06
N ARG A 109 -9.77 -10.51 -26.79
CA ARG A 109 -10.31 -9.33 -26.11
C ARG A 109 -11.59 -9.71 -25.36
N ALA A 110 -12.06 -8.81 -24.48
CA ALA A 110 -13.23 -9.07 -23.64
C ALA A 110 -14.51 -9.34 -24.46
N GLU A 111 -14.65 -8.70 -25.64
CA GLU A 111 -15.80 -8.83 -26.51
C GLU A 111 -15.98 -10.26 -27.08
N ASP A 112 -14.89 -11.01 -27.19
CA ASP A 112 -14.89 -12.39 -27.67
C ASP A 112 -15.49 -13.38 -26.64
N LEU A 113 -15.75 -12.92 -25.41
CA LEU A 113 -16.31 -13.72 -24.32
C LEU A 113 -17.85 -13.63 -24.20
N ALA A 114 -18.53 -13.09 -25.19
CA ALA A 114 -20.00 -13.02 -25.19
C ALA A 114 -20.63 -14.41 -24.97
N GLY A 115 -21.49 -14.55 -23.97
CA GLY A 115 -22.13 -15.80 -23.58
C GLY A 115 -21.32 -16.75 -22.71
N CYS A 116 -20.04 -16.42 -22.46
CA CYS A 116 -19.12 -17.21 -21.64
C CYS A 116 -19.37 -17.07 -20.14
N ILE A 117 -18.84 -18.03 -19.36
CA ILE A 117 -18.83 -18.01 -17.90
C ILE A 117 -17.52 -17.40 -17.43
N VAL A 118 -17.61 -16.37 -16.57
CA VAL A 118 -16.47 -15.68 -15.97
C VAL A 118 -16.52 -15.86 -14.45
N ALA A 119 -15.55 -16.57 -13.88
CA ALA A 119 -15.47 -16.79 -12.42
C ALA A 119 -14.60 -15.73 -11.76
N THR A 120 -15.04 -15.22 -10.61
CA THR A 120 -14.33 -14.17 -9.87
C THR A 120 -14.79 -14.03 -8.43
N GLU A 121 -13.95 -13.46 -7.55
CA GLU A 121 -14.38 -12.97 -6.24
C GLU A 121 -15.06 -11.57 -6.33
N LEU A 122 -14.72 -10.75 -7.36
CA LEU A 122 -15.28 -9.41 -7.59
C LEU A 122 -16.45 -9.44 -8.57
N VAL A 123 -17.60 -9.92 -8.13
CA VAL A 123 -18.77 -10.14 -8.99
C VAL A 123 -19.34 -8.83 -9.52
N LYS A 124 -19.51 -7.82 -8.64
CA LYS A 124 -20.06 -6.52 -9.04
C LYS A 124 -19.12 -5.81 -10.02
N VAL A 125 -17.85 -5.67 -9.66
CA VAL A 125 -16.83 -5.03 -10.49
C VAL A 125 -16.76 -5.69 -11.87
N THR A 126 -16.77 -7.02 -11.91
CA THR A 126 -16.72 -7.78 -13.17
C THR A 126 -17.96 -7.58 -14.01
N ARG A 127 -19.15 -7.55 -13.41
CA ARG A 127 -20.42 -7.26 -14.13
C ARG A 127 -20.40 -5.84 -14.71
N ASP A 128 -20.03 -4.86 -13.90
CA ASP A 128 -19.94 -3.45 -14.32
C ASP A 128 -18.94 -3.29 -15.48
N TYR A 129 -17.78 -3.97 -15.41
CA TYR A 129 -16.78 -3.96 -16.48
C TYR A 129 -17.33 -4.47 -17.83
N PHE A 130 -17.97 -5.65 -17.85
CA PHE A 130 -18.53 -6.20 -19.07
C PHE A 130 -19.77 -5.41 -19.55
N GLN A 131 -20.59 -4.90 -18.65
CA GLN A 131 -21.71 -4.02 -18.98
C GLN A 131 -21.26 -2.74 -19.67
N ASN A 132 -20.19 -2.11 -19.20
CA ASN A 132 -19.62 -0.91 -19.83
C ASN A 132 -19.06 -1.18 -21.23
N LYS A 133 -18.69 -2.43 -21.52
CA LYS A 133 -18.27 -2.88 -22.87
C LYS A 133 -19.42 -3.40 -23.73
N ASN A 134 -20.67 -3.41 -23.22
CA ASN A 134 -21.83 -4.01 -23.85
C ASN A 134 -21.66 -5.50 -24.19
N VAL A 135 -20.93 -6.25 -23.37
CA VAL A 135 -20.71 -7.68 -23.52
C VAL A 135 -21.53 -8.43 -22.47
N ASN A 136 -22.38 -9.36 -22.93
CA ASN A 136 -23.17 -10.17 -22.02
C ASN A 136 -22.41 -11.45 -21.66
N VAL A 137 -22.03 -11.59 -20.39
CA VAL A 137 -21.37 -12.76 -19.83
C VAL A 137 -22.12 -13.26 -18.59
N ARG A 138 -21.92 -14.52 -18.24
CA ARG A 138 -22.40 -15.10 -16.98
C ARG A 138 -21.30 -14.99 -15.92
N VAL A 139 -21.42 -14.04 -14.99
CA VAL A 139 -20.46 -13.87 -13.90
C VAL A 139 -20.84 -14.77 -12.73
N GLU A 140 -19.94 -15.66 -12.32
CA GLU A 140 -20.11 -16.58 -11.20
C GLU A 140 -19.14 -16.24 -10.06
N PHE A 141 -19.65 -16.31 -8.82
CA PHE A 141 -18.81 -16.08 -7.64
C PHE A 141 -17.84 -17.25 -7.41
N SER A 142 -16.59 -16.94 -7.13
CA SER A 142 -15.51 -17.89 -6.82
C SER A 142 -15.07 -17.76 -5.38
N TRP A 143 -15.10 -18.86 -4.62
CA TRP A 143 -14.66 -18.91 -3.21
C TRP A 143 -13.13 -19.04 -3.05
N GLY A 144 -12.35 -18.78 -4.08
CA GLY A 144 -10.90 -18.96 -4.13
C GLY A 144 -10.49 -20.09 -5.08
N ALA A 145 -9.16 -20.25 -5.24
CA ALA A 145 -8.58 -21.14 -6.25
C ALA A 145 -9.18 -20.89 -7.66
N THR A 146 -9.37 -19.61 -7.99
CA THR A 146 -10.06 -19.20 -9.23
C THR A 146 -9.26 -19.59 -10.46
N GLU A 147 -7.93 -19.60 -10.36
CA GLU A 147 -7.00 -19.90 -11.45
C GLU A 147 -7.10 -21.35 -11.98
N VAL A 148 -7.65 -22.27 -11.20
CA VAL A 148 -7.78 -23.69 -11.64
C VAL A 148 -9.13 -23.99 -12.28
N LYS A 149 -10.06 -23.05 -12.34
CA LYS A 149 -11.41 -23.27 -12.89
C LYS A 149 -11.44 -23.38 -14.40
N PRO A 150 -10.73 -22.53 -15.16
CA PRO A 150 -10.67 -22.69 -16.62
C PRO A 150 -9.85 -23.93 -17.03
N PRO A 151 -10.19 -24.60 -18.14
CA PRO A 151 -11.39 -24.37 -18.95
C PRO A 151 -12.62 -25.15 -18.49
N MET A 152 -12.54 -26.00 -17.46
CA MET A 152 -13.57 -26.99 -17.16
C MET A 152 -14.81 -26.42 -16.46
N LEU A 153 -14.62 -25.42 -15.59
CA LEU A 153 -15.68 -24.84 -14.76
C LEU A 153 -16.04 -23.40 -15.12
N ALA A 154 -15.17 -22.73 -15.86
CA ALA A 154 -15.39 -21.39 -16.40
C ALA A 154 -14.56 -21.20 -17.67
N ASP A 155 -14.99 -20.30 -18.55
CA ASP A 155 -14.27 -19.99 -19.78
C ASP A 155 -13.17 -18.96 -19.56
N ALA A 156 -13.38 -18.06 -18.59
CA ALA A 156 -12.46 -17.01 -18.20
C ALA A 156 -12.56 -16.73 -16.70
N ILE A 157 -11.59 -15.98 -16.19
CA ILE A 157 -11.57 -15.50 -14.80
C ILE A 157 -11.25 -14.02 -14.74
N VAL A 158 -11.73 -13.34 -13.69
CA VAL A 158 -11.18 -12.09 -13.23
C VAL A 158 -10.53 -12.34 -11.86
N GLU A 159 -9.20 -12.19 -11.79
CA GLU A 159 -8.40 -12.56 -10.62
C GLU A 159 -7.34 -11.51 -10.32
N VAL A 160 -6.99 -11.38 -9.03
CA VAL A 160 -5.97 -10.46 -8.56
C VAL A 160 -4.56 -10.97 -8.88
N THR A 161 -3.68 -10.09 -9.32
CA THR A 161 -2.29 -10.43 -9.55
C THR A 161 -1.35 -9.25 -9.27
N GLU A 162 -0.17 -9.57 -8.73
CA GLU A 162 0.95 -8.62 -8.64
C GLU A 162 1.91 -8.83 -9.83
N THR A 163 2.35 -10.06 -10.06
CA THR A 163 3.39 -10.42 -11.04
C THR A 163 2.88 -11.27 -12.21
N GLY A 164 1.69 -11.82 -12.12
CA GLY A 164 1.14 -12.77 -13.10
C GLY A 164 1.67 -14.20 -12.97
N SER A 165 2.54 -14.48 -12.00
CA SER A 165 3.18 -15.80 -11.87
C SER A 165 2.19 -16.95 -11.59
N SER A 166 1.17 -16.73 -10.76
CA SER A 166 0.13 -17.73 -10.47
C SER A 166 -0.70 -18.06 -11.71
N LEU A 167 -1.10 -17.05 -12.48
CA LEU A 167 -1.83 -17.23 -13.73
C LEU A 167 -1.02 -18.04 -14.74
N LYS A 168 0.25 -17.68 -14.93
CA LYS A 168 1.16 -18.41 -15.83
C LYS A 168 1.38 -19.85 -15.40
N ALA A 169 1.51 -20.11 -14.10
CA ALA A 169 1.66 -21.48 -13.56
C ALA A 169 0.42 -22.34 -13.86
N ASN A 170 -0.76 -21.75 -13.99
CA ASN A 170 -2.02 -22.41 -14.33
C ASN A 170 -2.37 -22.30 -15.83
N ARG A 171 -1.40 -22.00 -16.70
CA ARG A 171 -1.57 -21.87 -18.16
C ARG A 171 -2.67 -20.88 -18.56
N LEU A 172 -2.71 -19.75 -17.85
CA LEU A 172 -3.63 -18.66 -18.17
C LEU A 172 -2.83 -17.47 -18.71
N ARG A 173 -3.39 -16.81 -19.72
CA ARG A 173 -2.89 -15.55 -20.26
C ARG A 173 -3.83 -14.41 -19.95
N ILE A 174 -3.25 -13.26 -19.64
CA ILE A 174 -3.99 -12.02 -19.37
C ILE A 174 -4.45 -11.42 -20.69
N LEU A 175 -5.74 -11.06 -20.77
CA LEU A 175 -6.30 -10.26 -21.86
C LEU A 175 -6.17 -8.77 -21.57
N GLU A 176 -6.74 -8.34 -20.43
CA GLU A 176 -6.83 -6.92 -20.05
C GLU A 176 -6.78 -6.76 -18.53
N THR A 177 -6.50 -5.53 -18.08
CA THR A 177 -6.67 -5.13 -16.67
C THR A 177 -8.09 -4.58 -16.49
N VAL A 178 -8.82 -5.15 -15.54
CA VAL A 178 -10.19 -4.76 -15.18
C VAL A 178 -10.18 -3.63 -14.15
N LEU A 179 -9.30 -3.73 -13.15
CA LEU A 179 -9.20 -2.76 -12.05
C LEU A 179 -7.78 -2.73 -11.50
N GLU A 180 -7.27 -1.55 -11.19
CA GLU A 180 -6.10 -1.38 -10.33
C GLU A 180 -6.56 -1.09 -8.91
N SER A 181 -5.96 -1.75 -7.95
CA SER A 181 -6.28 -1.61 -6.52
C SER A 181 -5.04 -1.47 -5.67
N ASN A 182 -5.19 -0.74 -4.57
CA ASN A 182 -4.21 -0.64 -3.51
C ASN A 182 -4.93 -0.60 -2.15
N THR A 183 -4.17 -0.73 -1.08
CA THR A 183 -4.73 -0.65 0.27
C THR A 183 -5.19 0.78 0.58
N GLN A 184 -6.37 0.89 1.18
CA GLN A 184 -7.01 2.15 1.62
C GLN A 184 -7.19 2.13 3.14
N LEU A 185 -6.96 3.26 3.80
CA LEU A 185 -7.52 3.53 5.11
C LEU A 185 -8.90 4.16 4.91
N ILE A 186 -9.94 3.44 5.29
CA ILE A 186 -11.34 3.89 5.20
C ILE A 186 -11.89 4.19 6.59
N ALA A 187 -12.87 5.09 6.68
CA ALA A 187 -13.53 5.44 7.93
C ALA A 187 -15.04 5.48 7.79
N ASN A 188 -15.73 5.21 8.91
CA ASN A 188 -17.17 5.42 9.04
C ASN A 188 -17.48 6.92 8.95
N ILE A 189 -18.53 7.28 8.21
CA ILE A 189 -18.92 8.67 7.97
C ILE A 189 -19.18 9.43 9.29
N CYS A 190 -19.93 8.82 10.22
CA CYS A 190 -20.24 9.45 11.51
C CYS A 190 -19.00 9.56 12.42
N SER A 191 -18.17 8.51 12.45
CA SER A 191 -16.91 8.53 13.21
C SER A 191 -15.93 9.57 12.65
N TYR A 192 -15.90 9.76 11.34
CA TYR A 192 -15.04 10.78 10.70
C TYR A 192 -15.61 12.20 10.82
N ALA A 193 -16.92 12.36 11.05
CA ALA A 193 -17.54 13.64 11.38
C ALA A 193 -17.27 14.06 12.84
N ASP A 194 -17.03 13.11 13.75
CA ASP A 194 -16.63 13.39 15.12
C ASP A 194 -15.20 13.96 15.17
N ARG A 195 -15.03 15.13 15.77
CA ARG A 195 -13.76 15.89 15.76
C ARG A 195 -12.60 15.12 16.41
N GLU A 196 -12.85 14.43 17.52
CA GLU A 196 -11.80 13.72 18.24
C GLU A 196 -11.39 12.43 17.53
N LYS A 197 -12.37 11.65 17.07
CA LYS A 197 -12.11 10.43 16.27
C LYS A 197 -11.41 10.78 14.98
N ARG A 198 -11.87 11.80 14.24
CA ARG A 198 -11.23 12.27 13.02
C ARG A 198 -9.78 12.62 13.24
N ARG A 199 -9.46 13.41 14.27
CA ARG A 199 -8.06 13.78 14.60
C ARG A 199 -7.19 12.54 14.80
N LYS A 200 -7.69 11.51 15.52
CA LYS A 200 -6.95 10.26 15.72
C LYS A 200 -6.79 9.47 14.43
N ILE A 201 -7.82 9.41 13.59
CA ILE A 201 -7.77 8.73 12.29
C ILE A 201 -6.79 9.45 11.35
N ASP A 202 -6.82 10.78 11.28
CA ASP A 202 -5.90 11.58 10.46
C ASP A 202 -4.44 11.44 10.95
N ASN A 203 -4.22 11.40 12.27
CA ASN A 203 -2.89 11.13 12.85
C ASN A 203 -2.40 9.72 12.50
N LEU A 204 -3.26 8.70 12.58
CA LEU A 204 -2.93 7.35 12.16
C LEU A 204 -2.54 7.32 10.68
N ALA A 205 -3.33 7.95 9.80
CA ALA A 205 -3.03 8.06 8.37
C ALA A 205 -1.65 8.68 8.13
N LEU A 206 -1.36 9.80 8.80
CA LEU A 206 -0.07 10.50 8.70
C LEU A 206 1.10 9.60 9.10
N MET A 207 0.96 8.88 10.23
CA MET A 207 2.02 8.02 10.74
C MET A 207 2.25 6.79 9.87
N LEU A 208 1.18 6.18 9.33
CA LEU A 208 1.28 5.06 8.39
C LEU A 208 1.94 5.51 7.07
N GLN A 209 1.53 6.66 6.53
CA GLN A 209 2.17 7.25 5.34
C GLN A 209 3.65 7.53 5.58
N GLY A 210 4.00 8.15 6.72
CA GLY A 210 5.39 8.41 7.07
C GLY A 210 6.24 7.15 7.20
N ALA A 211 5.65 6.06 7.72
CA ALA A 211 6.32 4.77 7.80
C ALA A 211 6.54 4.13 6.43
N MET A 212 5.59 4.29 5.51
CA MET A 212 5.72 3.85 4.12
C MET A 212 6.80 4.64 3.38
N GLU A 213 6.82 5.97 3.54
CA GLU A 213 7.82 6.83 2.92
C GLU A 213 9.25 6.52 3.36
N ALA A 214 9.42 6.02 4.59
CA ALA A 214 10.73 5.64 5.13
C ALA A 214 11.21 4.25 4.69
N GLN A 215 10.36 3.42 4.10
CA GLN A 215 10.63 1.99 3.93
C GLN A 215 11.83 1.66 3.02
N ASP A 216 12.03 2.44 1.92
CA ASP A 216 13.16 2.28 0.99
C ASP A 216 14.13 3.45 1.09
N ARG A 217 14.17 4.10 2.27
CA ARG A 217 15.04 5.24 2.52
C ARG A 217 15.91 5.02 3.72
N VAL A 218 17.10 5.57 3.63
CA VAL A 218 18.07 5.58 4.71
C VAL A 218 18.51 7.00 5.01
N GLY A 219 18.84 7.22 6.28
CA GLY A 219 19.57 8.40 6.68
C GLY A 219 21.05 8.21 6.38
N LEU A 220 21.69 9.21 5.79
CA LEU A 220 23.11 9.21 5.51
C LEU A 220 23.77 10.43 6.13
N MET A 221 24.82 10.20 6.94
CA MET A 221 25.52 11.24 7.65
C MET A 221 27.03 11.13 7.44
N PRO A 222 27.60 11.74 6.38
CA PRO A 222 29.03 11.91 6.22
C PRO A 222 29.56 13.13 6.97
N ASN A 223 30.78 13.03 7.46
CA ASN A 223 31.58 14.17 7.89
C ASN A 223 32.47 14.65 6.74
N VAL A 224 32.69 15.95 6.65
CA VAL A 224 33.45 16.54 5.54
C VAL A 224 34.22 17.78 6.02
N ARG A 225 35.41 18.03 5.47
CA ARG A 225 36.09 19.32 5.66
C ARG A 225 35.35 20.42 4.93
N LYS A 226 35.40 21.64 5.48
CA LYS A 226 34.73 22.81 4.87
C LYS A 226 35.11 22.98 3.38
N ASP A 227 36.39 22.78 3.05
CA ASP A 227 36.90 22.98 1.69
C ASP A 227 36.35 21.92 0.70
N ASP A 228 36.03 20.73 1.17
CA ASP A 228 35.52 19.63 0.35
C ASP A 228 33.96 19.58 0.31
N LEU A 229 33.27 20.45 1.07
CA LEU A 229 31.81 20.45 1.20
C LEU A 229 31.09 20.49 -0.15
N ALA A 230 31.51 21.38 -1.05
CA ALA A 230 30.87 21.54 -2.36
C ALA A 230 30.95 20.26 -3.21
N ALA A 231 32.10 19.56 -3.16
CA ALA A 231 32.29 18.30 -3.85
C ALA A 231 31.37 17.21 -3.29
N VAL A 232 31.26 17.11 -1.96
CA VAL A 232 30.36 16.15 -1.30
C VAL A 232 28.90 16.44 -1.63
N LEU A 233 28.48 17.69 -1.56
CA LEU A 233 27.09 18.07 -1.89
C LEU A 233 26.72 17.77 -3.34
N SER A 234 27.65 17.84 -4.29
CA SER A 234 27.41 17.52 -5.71
C SER A 234 27.16 16.03 -5.97
N VAL A 235 27.58 15.18 -5.05
CA VAL A 235 27.42 13.71 -5.15
C VAL A 235 26.10 13.23 -4.55
N LEU A 236 25.52 13.98 -3.60
CA LEU A 236 24.36 13.54 -2.83
C LEU A 236 23.05 13.69 -3.62
N PRO A 237 22.34 12.60 -3.92
CA PRO A 237 20.97 12.63 -4.46
C PRO A 237 19.99 12.89 -3.31
N ALA A 238 20.04 14.06 -2.70
CA ALA A 238 19.26 14.36 -1.52
C ALA A 238 17.76 14.53 -1.83
N LEU A 239 16.90 13.94 -1.01
CA LEU A 239 15.45 14.13 -1.07
C LEU A 239 15.06 15.61 -0.90
N GLN A 240 15.79 16.31 -0.04
CA GLN A 240 15.72 17.75 0.20
C GLN A 240 17.14 18.28 0.40
N LYS A 241 17.27 19.62 0.51
CA LYS A 241 18.57 20.22 0.85
C LYS A 241 19.11 19.57 2.13
N PRO A 242 20.37 19.06 2.12
CA PRO A 242 20.97 18.44 3.31
C PRO A 242 21.06 19.43 4.47
N THR A 243 20.93 18.89 5.69
CA THR A 243 21.24 19.66 6.90
C THR A 243 22.75 19.67 7.11
N ILE A 244 23.34 20.85 7.30
CA ILE A 244 24.77 21.02 7.55
C ILE A 244 24.94 21.50 8.98
N SER A 245 25.74 20.78 9.78
CA SER A 245 26.04 21.08 11.19
C SER A 245 27.54 21.19 11.42
N ARG A 246 27.97 22.10 12.32
CA ARG A 246 29.36 22.20 12.73
C ARG A 246 29.70 21.06 13.68
N LEU A 247 30.89 20.50 13.55
CA LEU A 247 31.46 19.56 14.52
C LEU A 247 32.25 20.30 15.63
N SER A 248 32.73 19.54 16.61
CA SER A 248 33.60 20.08 17.65
C SER A 248 34.92 20.65 17.10
N ASP A 249 35.42 20.04 16.04
CA ASP A 249 36.50 20.61 15.23
C ASP A 249 35.91 21.64 14.26
N GLN A 250 36.42 22.87 14.28
CA GLN A 250 35.88 24.00 13.51
C GLN A 250 36.08 23.82 12.01
N ASP A 251 36.97 22.98 11.54
CA ASP A 251 37.25 22.75 10.11
C ASP A 251 36.38 21.63 9.55
N TRP A 252 35.60 20.95 10.38
CA TRP A 252 34.75 19.84 10.00
C TRP A 252 33.26 20.15 10.10
N LEU A 253 32.50 19.58 9.18
CA LEU A 253 31.05 19.66 9.11
C LEU A 253 30.43 18.27 9.04
N ALA A 254 29.30 18.06 9.69
CA ALA A 254 28.43 16.92 9.45
C ALA A 254 27.35 17.31 8.43
N VAL A 255 27.17 16.50 7.42
CA VAL A 255 26.09 16.62 6.44
C VAL A 255 25.09 15.52 6.71
N ASN A 256 23.83 15.86 6.98
CA ASN A 256 22.79 14.88 7.22
C ASN A 256 21.71 14.98 6.12
N THR A 257 21.38 13.84 5.52
CA THR A 257 20.39 13.77 4.43
C THR A 257 19.66 12.44 4.45
N VAL A 258 18.57 12.39 3.69
CA VAL A 258 17.80 11.17 3.42
C VAL A 258 17.94 10.85 1.94
N ILE A 259 18.29 9.61 1.62
CA ILE A 259 18.42 9.11 0.24
C ILE A 259 17.64 7.80 0.08
N ASP A 260 17.42 7.39 -1.16
CA ASP A 260 16.90 6.06 -1.44
C ASP A 260 17.95 5.00 -1.07
N GLU A 261 17.55 3.94 -0.38
CA GLU A 261 18.44 2.86 0.07
C GLU A 261 19.21 2.23 -1.09
N SER A 262 18.54 2.04 -2.23
CA SER A 262 19.17 1.51 -3.46
C SER A 262 20.30 2.39 -3.99
N ALA A 263 20.26 3.69 -3.73
CA ALA A 263 21.30 4.61 -4.17
C ALA A 263 22.54 4.60 -3.25
N ALA A 264 22.41 4.14 -2.01
CA ALA A 264 23.48 4.17 -1.01
C ALA A 264 24.73 3.40 -1.49
N TRP A 265 24.54 2.26 -2.17
CA TRP A 265 25.62 1.43 -2.72
C TRP A 265 26.56 2.20 -3.66
N ASP A 266 26.03 3.06 -4.50
CA ASP A 266 26.82 3.85 -5.47
C ASP A 266 27.29 5.19 -4.88
N VAL A 267 26.49 5.77 -3.96
CA VAL A 267 26.77 7.08 -3.36
C VAL A 267 27.90 7.02 -2.35
N ILE A 268 27.95 6.01 -1.48
CA ILE A 268 28.96 5.90 -0.41
C ILE A 268 30.39 5.87 -0.97
N PRO A 269 30.74 5.06 -2.00
CA PRO A 269 32.08 5.09 -2.61
C PRO A 269 32.44 6.45 -3.21
N ARG A 270 31.49 7.13 -3.85
CA ARG A 270 31.69 8.45 -4.44
C ARG A 270 31.93 9.53 -3.38
N LEU A 271 31.23 9.44 -2.23
CA LEU A 271 31.48 10.31 -1.08
C LEU A 271 32.91 10.12 -0.54
N LYS A 272 33.40 8.87 -0.47
CA LYS A 272 34.78 8.60 -0.08
C LYS A 272 35.80 9.21 -1.05
N GLN A 273 35.53 9.13 -2.37
CA GLN A 273 36.37 9.78 -3.38
C GLN A 273 36.34 11.31 -3.25
N SER A 274 35.23 11.89 -2.81
CA SER A 274 35.09 13.33 -2.49
C SER A 274 35.61 13.70 -1.11
N ARG A 275 36.41 12.83 -0.46
CA ARG A 275 37.05 13.02 0.86
C ARG A 275 36.08 13.12 2.04
N ALA A 276 34.87 12.59 1.91
CA ALA A 276 34.01 12.41 3.06
C ALA A 276 34.57 11.31 3.99
N GLU A 277 34.40 11.51 5.29
CA GLU A 277 34.85 10.59 6.33
C GLU A 277 33.71 10.27 7.31
N GLY A 278 33.89 9.24 8.15
CA GLY A 278 32.91 8.89 9.16
C GLY A 278 31.49 8.75 8.64
N ILE A 279 31.34 8.14 7.45
CA ILE A 279 30.03 8.00 6.78
C ILE A 279 29.20 6.99 7.57
N VAL A 280 28.06 7.43 8.09
CA VAL A 280 27.11 6.59 8.81
C VAL A 280 25.83 6.50 7.99
N GLU A 281 25.41 5.27 7.72
CA GLU A 281 24.08 4.94 7.20
C GLU A 281 23.22 4.40 8.34
N TYR A 282 21.96 4.83 8.42
CA TYR A 282 21.04 4.35 9.45
C TYR A 282 19.60 4.20 8.91
N PRO A 283 18.87 3.18 9.41
CA PRO A 283 17.49 2.96 8.97
C PRO A 283 16.56 4.04 9.52
N LEU A 284 15.52 4.35 8.76
CA LEU A 284 14.50 5.31 9.15
C LEU A 284 13.19 4.59 9.51
N ASN A 285 12.56 4.98 10.60
CA ASN A 285 11.24 4.48 10.95
C ASN A 285 10.15 5.23 10.21
N LYS A 286 10.27 6.55 10.09
CA LYS A 286 9.29 7.42 9.44
C LYS A 286 9.96 8.62 8.78
N VAL A 287 9.43 8.99 7.62
CA VAL A 287 9.72 10.25 6.93
C VAL A 287 8.39 10.97 6.71
N VAL A 288 8.15 12.06 7.42
CA VAL A 288 6.93 12.85 7.26
C VAL A 288 7.24 14.04 6.37
N LEU A 289 6.70 14.01 5.15
CA LEU A 289 6.86 15.09 4.18
C LEU A 289 5.91 16.26 4.51
N SER A 290 6.12 17.40 3.88
CA SER A 290 5.26 18.58 4.11
C SER A 290 3.80 18.30 3.73
N ILE A 291 2.85 18.97 4.40
CA ILE A 291 1.40 18.81 4.19
C ILE A 291 1.00 19.11 2.73
N ALA A 292 1.74 19.96 2.02
CA ALA A 292 1.53 20.23 0.60
C ALA A 292 1.68 18.98 -0.29
N SER A 293 2.57 18.07 0.07
CA SER A 293 2.77 16.79 -0.63
C SER A 293 1.63 15.80 -0.39
N LEU A 294 1.00 15.83 0.79
CA LEU A 294 -0.15 14.99 1.16
C LEU A 294 -1.43 15.36 0.38
N HIS A 295 -1.59 16.63 -0.01
CA HIS A 295 -2.74 17.09 -0.78
C HIS A 295 -2.59 16.85 -2.29
N ALA A 296 -1.39 16.70 -2.82
CA ALA A 296 -1.16 16.38 -4.24
C ALA A 296 -1.69 14.97 -4.59
N VAL A 297 -1.60 14.03 -3.66
CA VAL A 297 -2.15 12.66 -3.81
C VAL A 297 -3.69 12.66 -3.85
N ARG A 298 -4.35 13.60 -3.13
CA ARG A 298 -5.83 13.72 -3.12
C ARG A 298 -6.43 14.27 -4.42
N ARG A 299 -5.65 14.89 -5.32
CA ARG A 299 -6.15 15.52 -6.54
C ARG A 299 -6.03 14.69 -7.81
N GLN A 300 -5.44 13.50 -7.75
CA GLN A 300 -5.27 12.62 -8.93
C GLN A 300 -6.27 11.45 -8.99
N GLY A 301 -7.26 11.41 -8.12
CA GLY A 301 -8.28 10.38 -8.14
C GLY A 301 -9.67 11.00 -8.35
N TRP A 302 -10.12 11.02 -9.58
CA TRP A 302 -11.49 10.78 -10.16
C TRP A 302 -11.45 11.06 -11.65
#